data_97a2828cdcafcc6b76c791b5dc492163
#
_entry.id   97a2828cdcafcc6b76c791b5dc492163
#
_cell.length_a   1.000
_cell.length_b   1.000
_cell.length_c   1.000
_cell.angle_alpha   90.00
_cell.angle_beta   90.00
_cell.angle_gamma   90.00
#
_symmetry.space_group_name_H-M   'P 1'
#
loop_
_entity.id
_entity.type
_entity.pdbx_description
1 polymer ?
#
loop_
_entity_poly.entity_id
_entity_poly.type
_entity_poly.pdbx_seq_one_letter_code
_entity_poly.pdbx_strand_id
1 'polypeptide(L)'
;VYKRQGKYKVIRVAEKIFVGKNIIWLQVFKKNDSRTIYNAVYRDGKSGPYYIKRFNVTSMTRDREYDLTKGTAGSRVMYFTANPNGEAEVIKVTLDVDTNKKKQNIFLEKDFSEIAIKGRAAQGNLLTRKSVHRVVLKSHGRSTLGGRKVWYDADVRRLNYEEHGRLLGEFNDGDSILVVLDNGDFYTTNFDLNNHFEGNIRTIEKWNPDKVWTAVIFDADNQNYPYLKRFQMEATKRPQNYVGENEANRQALLTDTVYPRLQITFGGADATRAPLEIDAESFVGVKGFKAKGKRLTTWQVESIEELEPLRQPAPEPSEDEGDENEVAEEENLDPDAGKSRQQVIDEITGQLSLFPNEDMQK
;
A
#
# COMPACT_ATOMS: atom_id res chain seq x y z
N VAL A 1 12.09 -11.33 22.68
CA VAL A 1 11.37 -12.34 23.47
C VAL A 1 10.21 -11.68 24.18
N TYR A 2 9.00 -12.12 23.92
CA TYR A 2 7.78 -11.67 24.62
C TYR A 2 7.22 -12.77 25.49
N LYS A 3 6.78 -12.41 26.70
CA LYS A 3 6.31 -13.35 27.70
C LYS A 3 4.82 -13.11 28.05
N ARG A 4 4.15 -14.16 28.51
CA ARG A 4 2.72 -14.12 28.87
C ARG A 4 2.38 -13.12 29.98
N GLN A 5 3.35 -12.80 30.85
CA GLN A 5 3.18 -11.79 31.89
C GLN A 5 3.25 -10.34 31.38
N GLY A 6 3.42 -10.13 30.07
CA GLY A 6 3.58 -8.83 29.45
C GLY A 6 5.03 -8.32 29.44
N LYS A 7 5.96 -9.05 29.94
CA LYS A 7 7.38 -8.70 29.92
C LYS A 7 8.00 -9.03 28.57
N TYR A 8 8.90 -8.17 28.08
CA TYR A 8 9.67 -8.44 26.86
C TYR A 8 11.06 -7.82 26.91
N LYS A 9 12.00 -8.40 26.18
CA LYS A 9 13.39 -7.94 26.07
C LYS A 9 14.06 -8.35 24.77
N VAL A 10 15.10 -7.63 24.38
CA VAL A 10 16.02 -8.00 23.30
C VAL A 10 17.28 -8.59 23.92
N ILE A 11 17.71 -9.73 23.42
CA ILE A 11 18.91 -10.43 23.86
C ILE A 11 19.80 -10.74 22.65
N ARG A 12 21.07 -10.98 22.88
CA ARG A 12 21.97 -11.44 21.83
C ARG A 12 21.63 -12.88 21.44
N VAL A 13 21.69 -13.18 20.14
CA VAL A 13 21.54 -14.56 19.64
C VAL A 13 22.78 -15.35 20.06
N ALA A 14 22.58 -16.54 20.65
CA ALA A 14 23.63 -17.47 21.04
C ALA A 14 23.11 -18.90 20.87
N GLU A 15 24.01 -19.88 20.80
CA GLU A 15 23.64 -21.30 20.61
C GLU A 15 22.71 -21.82 21.70
N LYS A 16 22.94 -21.45 22.96
CA LYS A 16 22.11 -21.79 24.11
C LYS A 16 22.00 -20.59 25.03
N ILE A 17 20.78 -20.10 25.21
CA ILE A 17 20.46 -19.03 26.14
C ILE A 17 19.13 -19.29 26.82
N PHE A 18 19.12 -19.19 28.13
CA PHE A 18 17.88 -19.30 28.89
C PHE A 18 17.13 -17.97 28.90
N VAL A 19 15.98 -17.95 28.23
CA VAL A 19 15.13 -16.74 28.10
C VAL A 19 13.97 -16.68 29.08
N GLY A 20 13.84 -17.68 29.95
CA GLY A 20 12.78 -17.80 30.95
C GLY A 20 11.59 -18.63 30.46
N LYS A 21 10.53 -18.67 31.32
CA LYS A 21 9.31 -19.44 31.06
C LYS A 21 8.23 -18.56 30.42
N ASN A 22 7.17 -19.21 29.90
CA ASN A 22 5.96 -18.55 29.38
C ASN A 22 6.19 -17.60 28.19
N ILE A 23 7.07 -17.99 27.28
CA ILE A 23 7.30 -17.29 26.02
C ILE A 23 6.03 -17.41 25.18
N ILE A 24 5.56 -16.29 24.62
CA ILE A 24 4.42 -16.23 23.71
C ILE A 24 4.85 -15.84 22.27
N TRP A 25 6.00 -15.15 22.15
CA TRP A 25 6.53 -14.75 20.86
C TRP A 25 8.05 -14.62 20.89
N LEU A 26 8.68 -15.05 19.82
CA LEU A 26 10.14 -14.97 19.62
C LEU A 26 10.41 -14.62 18.16
N GLN A 27 11.18 -13.56 17.93
CA GLN A 27 11.60 -13.15 16.58
C GLN A 27 12.92 -12.38 16.63
N VAL A 28 13.56 -12.21 15.48
CA VAL A 28 14.72 -11.33 15.32
C VAL A 28 14.27 -9.89 15.46
N PHE A 29 14.95 -9.11 16.30
CA PHE A 29 14.70 -7.68 16.45
C PHE A 29 15.46 -6.90 15.36
N LYS A 30 14.71 -6.07 14.61
CA LYS A 30 15.26 -5.13 13.65
C LYS A 30 15.17 -3.72 14.25
N LYS A 31 16.34 -3.06 14.42
CA LYS A 31 16.40 -1.69 14.89
C LYS A 31 15.81 -0.75 13.81
N ASN A 32 15.08 0.27 14.24
CA ASN A 32 14.40 1.28 13.39
C ASN A 32 13.30 0.70 12.49
N ASP A 33 12.84 -0.52 12.73
CA ASP A 33 11.70 -1.09 12.02
C ASP A 33 10.40 -0.42 12.51
N SER A 34 9.89 0.51 11.75
CA SER A 34 8.62 1.22 12.00
C SER A 34 7.42 0.47 11.44
N ARG A 35 7.63 -0.53 10.56
CA ARG A 35 6.54 -1.23 9.87
C ARG A 35 6.05 -2.46 10.60
N THR A 36 6.87 -3.12 11.40
CA THR A 36 6.38 -4.22 12.24
C THR A 36 5.50 -3.69 13.36
N ILE A 37 4.21 -3.96 13.24
CA ILE A 37 3.19 -3.58 14.23
C ILE A 37 2.77 -4.81 15.03
N TYR A 38 2.78 -4.65 16.35
CA TYR A 38 2.34 -5.68 17.28
C TYR A 38 0.89 -5.42 17.69
N ASN A 39 0.05 -6.45 17.54
CA ASN A 39 -1.32 -6.45 18.02
C ASN A 39 -1.39 -7.24 19.32
N ALA A 40 -1.98 -6.68 20.35
CA ALA A 40 -2.04 -7.33 21.66
C ALA A 40 -3.38 -7.07 22.38
N VAL A 41 -3.86 -8.12 23.07
CA VAL A 41 -4.91 -8.01 24.08
C VAL A 41 -4.32 -8.50 25.39
N TYR A 42 -4.46 -7.73 26.45
CA TYR A 42 -3.95 -8.07 27.76
C TYR A 42 -4.93 -7.70 28.88
N ARG A 43 -4.86 -8.43 29.98
CA ARG A 43 -5.50 -8.11 31.25
C ARG A 43 -4.51 -7.37 32.13
N ASP A 44 -4.92 -6.25 32.69
CA ASP A 44 -4.11 -5.48 33.64
C ASP A 44 -4.38 -5.90 35.07
N GLY A 45 -3.37 -6.49 35.73
CA GLY A 45 -3.53 -7.06 37.07
C GLY A 45 -4.24 -8.43 37.11
N LYS A 46 -4.40 -8.97 38.32
CA LYS A 46 -4.97 -10.31 38.55
C LYS A 46 -6.46 -10.40 38.20
N SER A 47 -7.22 -9.33 38.43
CA SER A 47 -8.67 -9.23 38.21
C SER A 47 -9.07 -7.92 37.54
N GLY A 48 -8.12 -7.25 36.88
CA GLY A 48 -8.34 -5.97 36.24
C GLY A 48 -9.02 -6.07 34.86
N PRO A 49 -9.30 -4.90 34.27
CA PRO A 49 -9.90 -4.82 32.95
C PRO A 49 -8.97 -5.32 31.86
N TYR A 50 -9.57 -5.61 30.71
CA TYR A 50 -8.84 -6.02 29.49
C TYR A 50 -8.67 -4.84 28.56
N TYR A 51 -7.48 -4.77 27.96
CA TYR A 51 -7.09 -3.73 27.02
C TYR A 51 -6.69 -4.33 25.68
N ILE A 52 -6.96 -3.59 24.61
CA ILE A 52 -6.51 -3.87 23.24
C ILE A 52 -5.50 -2.80 22.83
N LYS A 53 -4.43 -3.19 22.15
CA LYS A 53 -3.34 -2.29 21.84
C LYS A 53 -2.66 -2.66 20.52
N ARG A 54 -2.36 -1.64 19.71
CA ARG A 54 -1.42 -1.70 18.58
C ARG A 54 -0.20 -0.84 18.89
N PHE A 55 0.98 -1.36 18.61
CA PHE A 55 2.20 -0.61 18.90
C PHE A 55 3.36 -1.10 18.04
N ASN A 56 4.37 -0.27 17.86
CA ASN A 56 5.64 -0.63 17.27
C ASN A 56 6.77 -0.60 18.31
N VAL A 57 7.91 -1.19 17.95
CA VAL A 57 9.13 -1.23 18.77
C VAL A 57 10.32 -0.93 17.87
N THR A 58 10.65 0.34 17.70
CA THR A 58 11.73 0.81 16.82
C THR A 58 13.10 0.75 17.47
N SER A 59 13.16 0.88 18.81
CA SER A 59 14.41 0.88 19.55
C SER A 59 14.27 0.22 20.93
N MET A 60 15.29 -0.52 21.34
CA MET A 60 15.37 -1.12 22.66
C MET A 60 16.82 -1.19 23.15
N THR A 61 17.01 -1.05 24.43
CA THR A 61 18.28 -1.36 25.09
C THR A 61 18.39 -2.88 25.27
N ARG A 62 19.49 -3.47 24.82
CA ARG A 62 19.75 -4.91 24.97
C ARG A 62 19.77 -5.30 26.44
N ASP A 63 19.26 -6.49 26.73
CA ASP A 63 19.16 -7.11 28.05
C ASP A 63 18.28 -6.38 29.09
N ARG A 64 17.76 -5.21 28.77
CA ARG A 64 16.79 -4.50 29.60
C ARG A 64 15.38 -5.09 29.39
N GLU A 65 14.68 -5.38 30.49
CA GLU A 65 13.31 -5.83 30.47
C GLU A 65 12.34 -4.63 30.41
N TYR A 66 11.34 -4.75 29.55
CA TYR A 66 10.27 -3.78 29.34
C TYR A 66 8.93 -4.42 29.62
N ASP A 67 7.91 -3.59 29.87
CA ASP A 67 6.55 -4.03 30.11
C ASP A 67 5.61 -3.58 28.99
N LEU A 68 4.85 -4.52 28.45
CA LEU A 68 3.81 -4.29 27.46
C LEU A 68 2.53 -3.75 28.12
N THR A 69 2.31 -4.13 29.39
CA THR A 69 1.21 -3.69 30.27
C THR A 69 1.66 -2.47 31.09
N LYS A 70 0.93 -2.09 32.11
CA LYS A 70 1.36 -1.05 33.05
C LYS A 70 2.26 -1.60 34.20
N GLY A 71 2.63 -2.88 34.15
CA GLY A 71 3.46 -3.51 35.16
C GLY A 71 2.70 -3.94 36.42
N THR A 72 1.39 -3.86 36.42
CA THR A 72 0.56 -4.33 37.51
C THR A 72 0.76 -5.82 37.76
N ALA A 73 1.02 -6.22 38.97
CA ALA A 73 1.25 -7.63 39.32
C ALA A 73 0.06 -8.51 38.92
N GLY A 74 0.32 -9.64 38.29
CA GLY A 74 -0.71 -10.56 37.78
C GLY A 74 -1.29 -10.21 36.42
N SER A 75 -0.76 -9.21 35.75
CA SER A 75 -1.10 -8.92 34.33
C SER A 75 -0.80 -10.11 33.41
N ARG A 76 -1.62 -10.27 32.38
CA ARG A 76 -1.52 -11.43 31.46
C ARG A 76 -1.89 -11.04 30.03
N VAL A 77 -1.02 -11.40 29.08
CA VAL A 77 -1.30 -11.28 27.64
C VAL A 77 -2.20 -12.43 27.21
N MET A 78 -3.34 -12.10 26.62
CA MET A 78 -4.35 -13.02 26.13
C MET A 78 -4.18 -13.32 24.62
N TYR A 79 -3.75 -12.32 23.87
CA TYR A 79 -3.51 -12.39 22.42
C TYR A 79 -2.29 -11.56 22.09
N PHE A 80 -1.47 -12.04 21.15
CA PHE A 80 -0.29 -11.32 20.66
C PHE A 80 0.10 -11.81 19.27
N THR A 81 0.30 -10.87 18.36
CA THR A 81 0.83 -11.11 17.01
C THR A 81 1.82 -10.02 16.62
N ALA A 82 2.69 -10.35 15.68
CA ALA A 82 3.60 -9.41 15.04
C ALA A 82 3.29 -9.37 13.54
N ASN A 83 3.01 -8.20 13.03
CA ASN A 83 2.56 -7.96 11.67
C ASN A 83 3.62 -7.11 10.95
N PRO A 84 4.46 -7.71 10.08
CA PRO A 84 5.65 -7.06 9.51
C PRO A 84 5.35 -5.85 8.63
N ASN A 85 4.14 -5.73 8.12
CA ASN A 85 3.70 -4.60 7.31
C ASN A 85 2.47 -3.90 7.89
N GLY A 86 2.25 -4.00 9.21
CA GLY A 86 1.15 -3.34 9.89
C GLY A 86 -0.23 -3.87 9.52
N GLU A 87 -0.32 -5.16 9.19
CA GLU A 87 -1.59 -5.81 8.91
C GLU A 87 -2.51 -5.71 10.13
N ALA A 88 -3.77 -5.38 9.87
CA ALA A 88 -4.80 -5.34 10.88
C ALA A 88 -5.61 -6.64 10.84
N GLU A 89 -5.73 -7.26 12.01
CA GLU A 89 -6.44 -8.52 12.18
C GLU A 89 -7.81 -8.26 12.80
N VAL A 90 -8.78 -9.10 12.49
CA VAL A 90 -10.04 -9.16 13.22
C VAL A 90 -9.97 -10.31 14.22
N ILE A 91 -10.26 -10.03 15.47
CA ILE A 91 -10.26 -11.00 16.56
C ILE A 91 -11.65 -11.24 17.10
N LYS A 92 -11.89 -12.48 17.54
CA LYS A 92 -13.08 -12.88 18.32
C LYS A 92 -12.69 -13.05 19.78
N VAL A 93 -13.33 -12.28 20.65
CA VAL A 93 -13.14 -12.28 22.09
C VAL A 93 -14.35 -12.96 22.74
N THR A 94 -14.16 -14.14 23.31
CA THR A 94 -15.22 -14.84 24.05
C THR A 94 -15.17 -14.44 25.51
N LEU A 95 -16.30 -14.01 26.05
CA LEU A 95 -16.43 -13.61 27.45
C LEU A 95 -16.83 -14.81 28.32
N ASP A 96 -16.37 -14.81 29.58
CA ASP A 96 -16.89 -15.73 30.59
C ASP A 96 -18.35 -15.36 30.92
N VAL A 97 -19.21 -16.35 30.94
CA VAL A 97 -20.63 -16.19 31.30
C VAL A 97 -20.81 -16.58 32.77
N ASP A 98 -21.51 -15.76 33.50
CA ASP A 98 -21.93 -16.11 34.88
C ASP A 98 -22.76 -17.40 34.85
N THR A 99 -22.39 -18.37 35.68
CA THR A 99 -22.92 -19.73 35.68
C THR A 99 -24.42 -19.83 35.94
N ASN A 100 -25.07 -18.75 36.37
CA ASN A 100 -26.50 -18.69 36.72
C ASN A 100 -27.43 -18.22 35.59
N LYS A 101 -26.92 -17.84 34.41
CA LYS A 101 -27.72 -17.47 33.23
C LYS A 101 -27.45 -18.46 32.13
N LYS A 102 -28.52 -19.00 31.51
CA LYS A 102 -28.47 -19.95 30.37
C LYS A 102 -27.30 -19.60 29.43
N LYS A 103 -26.42 -20.58 29.21
CA LYS A 103 -25.17 -20.47 28.40
C LYS A 103 -25.42 -19.81 27.04
N GLN A 104 -25.32 -18.50 26.95
CA GLN A 104 -25.10 -17.79 25.70
C GLN A 104 -23.62 -17.39 25.71
N ASN A 105 -22.85 -17.99 24.80
CA ASN A 105 -21.48 -17.54 24.55
C ASN A 105 -21.54 -16.12 24.00
N ILE A 106 -21.33 -15.13 24.86
CA ILE A 106 -21.25 -13.74 24.47
C ILE A 106 -19.85 -13.53 23.91
N PHE A 107 -19.77 -13.12 22.68
CA PHE A 107 -18.50 -12.76 22.06
C PHE A 107 -18.54 -11.33 21.53
N LEU A 108 -17.37 -10.71 21.50
CA LEU A 108 -17.12 -9.41 20.88
C LEU A 108 -16.19 -9.65 19.68
N GLU A 109 -16.47 -9.00 18.59
CA GLU A 109 -15.52 -8.90 17.47
C GLU A 109 -14.83 -7.54 17.54
N LYS A 110 -13.53 -7.53 17.33
CA LYS A 110 -12.73 -6.32 17.28
C LYS A 110 -11.78 -6.36 16.11
N ASP A 111 -11.80 -5.28 15.34
CA ASP A 111 -10.88 -5.04 14.25
C ASP A 111 -9.72 -4.16 14.75
N PHE A 112 -8.50 -4.62 14.52
CA PHE A 112 -7.33 -3.83 14.89
C PHE A 112 -7.12 -2.62 13.99
N SER A 113 -7.76 -2.52 12.81
CA SER A 113 -7.69 -1.34 11.95
C SER A 113 -8.28 -0.10 12.64
N GLU A 114 -9.26 -0.29 13.51
CA GLU A 114 -9.88 0.78 14.31
C GLU A 114 -8.99 1.25 15.48
N ILE A 115 -7.88 0.56 15.76
CA ILE A 115 -7.01 0.84 16.89
C ILE A 115 -5.78 1.62 16.42
N ALA A 116 -5.64 2.85 16.87
CA ALA A 116 -4.49 3.68 16.56
C ALA A 116 -3.17 3.03 17.03
N ILE A 117 -2.14 3.10 16.20
CA ILE A 117 -0.79 2.64 16.55
C ILE A 117 -0.20 3.64 17.55
N LYS A 118 0.18 3.15 18.72
CA LYS A 118 0.74 3.96 19.82
C LYS A 118 2.18 3.55 20.14
N GLY A 119 2.86 4.36 20.90
CA GLY A 119 4.17 3.99 21.42
C GLY A 119 4.10 2.77 22.35
N ARG A 120 5.17 2.00 22.44
CA ARG A 120 5.26 0.76 23.23
C ARG A 120 4.85 0.91 24.70
N ALA A 121 5.13 2.07 25.34
CA ALA A 121 4.81 2.34 26.75
C ALA A 121 3.38 2.84 26.96
N ALA A 122 2.64 3.17 25.90
CA ALA A 122 1.27 3.66 26.02
C ALA A 122 0.34 2.56 26.51
N GLN A 123 -0.68 2.94 27.28
CA GLN A 123 -1.77 2.04 27.64
C GLN A 123 -2.65 1.75 26.43
N GLY A 124 -3.17 0.52 26.33
CA GLY A 124 -4.15 0.15 25.31
C GLY A 124 -5.51 0.83 25.52
N ASN A 125 -6.37 0.71 24.53
CA ASN A 125 -7.77 1.09 24.67
C ASN A 125 -8.51 0.06 25.52
N LEU A 126 -9.49 0.48 26.31
CA LEU A 126 -10.31 -0.43 27.10
C LEU A 126 -11.10 -1.35 26.16
N LEU A 127 -10.88 -2.65 26.27
CA LEU A 127 -11.63 -3.65 25.53
C LEU A 127 -12.91 -4.05 26.27
N THR A 128 -12.77 -4.50 27.51
CA THR A 128 -13.89 -4.90 28.37
C THR A 128 -13.47 -4.97 29.83
N ARG A 129 -14.44 -4.76 30.75
CA ARG A 129 -14.29 -5.04 32.16
C ARG A 129 -14.80 -6.43 32.58
N LYS A 130 -15.49 -7.12 31.63
CA LYS A 130 -15.97 -8.49 31.86
C LYS A 130 -14.80 -9.49 31.71
N SER A 131 -14.89 -10.61 32.41
CA SER A 131 -13.89 -11.66 32.30
C SER A 131 -13.85 -12.22 30.86
N VAL A 132 -12.65 -12.40 30.32
CA VAL A 132 -12.40 -12.95 28.99
C VAL A 132 -11.91 -14.38 29.11
N HIS A 133 -12.67 -15.29 28.52
CA HIS A 133 -12.32 -16.70 28.43
C HIS A 133 -11.20 -16.92 27.41
N ARG A 134 -11.40 -16.42 26.19
CA ARG A 134 -10.49 -16.69 25.05
C ARG A 134 -10.50 -15.54 24.06
N VAL A 135 -9.33 -15.31 23.43
CA VAL A 135 -9.17 -14.42 22.27
C VAL A 135 -8.55 -15.24 21.14
N VAL A 136 -9.16 -15.22 19.97
CA VAL A 136 -8.69 -15.93 18.78
C VAL A 136 -8.71 -15.03 17.56
N LEU A 137 -7.82 -15.28 16.64
CA LEU A 137 -7.86 -14.70 15.29
C LEU A 137 -9.14 -15.15 14.58
N LYS A 138 -9.89 -14.21 14.00
CA LYS A 138 -11.04 -14.48 13.13
C LYS A 138 -10.65 -14.40 11.67
N SER A 139 -9.96 -13.33 11.28
CA SER A 139 -9.46 -13.13 9.92
C SER A 139 -8.23 -12.23 9.91
N HIS A 140 -7.38 -12.42 8.91
CA HIS A 140 -6.31 -11.49 8.60
C HIS A 140 -6.90 -10.26 7.91
N GLY A 141 -6.39 -9.08 8.22
CA GLY A 141 -6.74 -7.82 7.58
C GLY A 141 -5.60 -7.30 6.70
N ARG A 142 -5.86 -6.16 6.07
CA ARG A 142 -4.87 -5.48 5.23
C ARG A 142 -3.92 -4.63 6.07
N SER A 143 -2.83 -4.20 5.46
CA SER A 143 -1.95 -3.18 6.03
C SER A 143 -2.73 -1.88 6.27
N THR A 144 -2.48 -1.24 7.41
CA THR A 144 -2.98 0.11 7.74
C THR A 144 -1.89 1.16 7.63
N LEU A 145 -0.70 0.75 7.19
CA LEU A 145 0.40 1.65 6.88
C LEU A 145 0.28 2.06 5.41
N GLY A 146 0.74 3.23 5.08
CA GLY A 146 0.86 3.68 3.69
C GLY A 146 1.72 2.73 2.86
N GLY A 147 1.71 2.90 1.56
CA GLY A 147 2.41 2.05 0.62
C GLY A 147 3.89 1.89 0.97
N ARG A 148 4.51 0.85 0.46
CA ARG A 148 5.90 0.56 0.69
C ARG A 148 6.70 0.76 -0.59
N LYS A 149 7.73 1.59 -0.53
CA LYS A 149 8.65 1.76 -1.66
C LYS A 149 9.40 0.46 -1.91
N VAL A 150 9.47 0.06 -3.16
CA VAL A 150 10.10 -1.18 -3.64
C VAL A 150 11.12 -0.81 -4.70
N TRP A 151 12.33 -1.34 -4.60
CA TRP A 151 13.40 -1.20 -5.57
C TRP A 151 13.72 -2.55 -6.21
N TYR A 152 14.17 -2.50 -7.44
CA TYR A 152 14.69 -3.65 -8.17
C TYR A 152 16.20 -3.49 -8.39
N ASP A 153 16.95 -4.44 -7.87
CA ASP A 153 18.38 -4.56 -8.09
C ASP A 153 18.62 -5.54 -9.24
N ALA A 154 19.13 -5.00 -10.37
CA ALA A 154 19.38 -5.77 -11.57
C ALA A 154 20.58 -6.72 -11.44
N ASP A 155 21.56 -6.42 -10.59
CA ASP A 155 22.77 -7.21 -10.42
C ASP A 155 22.47 -8.54 -9.72
N VAL A 156 21.62 -8.49 -8.68
CA VAL A 156 21.18 -9.67 -7.94
C VAL A 156 19.81 -10.19 -8.39
N ARG A 157 19.14 -9.48 -9.32
CA ARG A 157 17.82 -9.81 -9.89
C ARG A 157 16.74 -10.04 -8.82
N ARG A 158 16.71 -9.16 -7.82
CA ARG A 158 15.79 -9.24 -6.70
C ARG A 158 15.20 -7.88 -6.33
N LEU A 159 14.08 -7.95 -5.64
CA LEU A 159 13.49 -6.78 -4.99
C LEU A 159 14.17 -6.51 -3.65
N ASN A 160 14.15 -5.25 -3.25
CA ASN A 160 14.59 -4.83 -1.93
C ASN A 160 13.80 -3.59 -1.46
N TYR A 161 13.98 -3.28 -0.16
CA TYR A 161 13.42 -2.09 0.49
C TYR A 161 14.50 -1.13 0.99
N GLU A 162 15.74 -1.36 0.58
CA GLU A 162 16.95 -0.69 1.10
C GLU A 162 17.54 0.29 0.08
N GLU A 163 16.75 0.71 -0.90
CA GLU A 163 17.11 1.72 -1.92
C GLU A 163 18.25 1.29 -2.87
N HIS A 164 18.41 -0.04 -3.05
CA HIS A 164 19.37 -0.56 -4.02
C HIS A 164 18.74 -0.76 -5.40
N GLY A 165 19.36 -0.16 -6.42
CA GLY A 165 18.91 -0.26 -7.80
C GLY A 165 17.81 0.73 -8.17
N ARG A 166 16.88 0.33 -9.05
CA ARG A 166 15.83 1.19 -9.58
C ARG A 166 14.58 1.17 -8.71
N LEU A 167 14.07 2.34 -8.33
CA LEU A 167 12.76 2.45 -7.66
C LEU A 167 11.64 2.05 -8.63
N LEU A 168 10.81 1.10 -8.22
CA LEU A 168 9.61 0.68 -8.96
C LEU A 168 8.36 1.46 -8.55
N GLY A 169 8.40 2.17 -7.43
CA GLY A 169 7.30 2.94 -6.90
C GLY A 169 6.88 2.51 -5.50
N GLU A 170 5.74 3.01 -5.06
CA GLU A 170 5.12 2.70 -3.79
C GLU A 170 4.03 1.65 -3.99
N PHE A 171 4.09 0.56 -3.22
CA PHE A 171 3.22 -0.61 -3.34
C PHE A 171 2.33 -0.76 -2.11
N ASN A 172 1.05 -0.90 -2.33
CA ASN A 172 0.04 -1.26 -1.34
C ASN A 172 -0.30 -2.76 -1.42
N ASP A 173 -1.03 -3.26 -0.43
CA ASP A 173 -1.53 -4.64 -0.47
C ASP A 173 -2.42 -4.85 -1.72
N GLY A 174 -2.05 -5.87 -2.49
CA GLY A 174 -2.75 -6.23 -3.72
C GLY A 174 -2.11 -5.68 -4.99
N ASP A 175 -1.15 -4.75 -4.89
CA ASP A 175 -0.36 -4.31 -6.04
C ASP A 175 0.52 -5.44 -6.57
N SER A 176 0.77 -5.40 -7.85
CA SER A 176 1.58 -6.38 -8.56
C SER A 176 2.71 -5.72 -9.33
N ILE A 177 3.72 -6.50 -9.65
CA ILE A 177 4.82 -6.14 -10.53
C ILE A 177 4.53 -6.73 -11.91
N LEU A 178 4.70 -5.94 -12.95
CA LEU A 178 4.76 -6.38 -14.34
C LEU A 178 6.22 -6.66 -14.70
N VAL A 179 6.47 -7.80 -15.32
CA VAL A 179 7.75 -8.18 -15.92
C VAL A 179 7.53 -8.42 -17.39
N VAL A 180 8.35 -7.77 -18.22
CA VAL A 180 8.36 -7.94 -19.68
C VAL A 180 9.75 -8.40 -20.07
N LEU A 181 9.83 -9.48 -20.83
CA LEU A 181 11.08 -10.06 -21.31
C LEU A 181 11.36 -9.63 -22.77
N ASP A 182 12.62 -9.73 -23.20
CA ASP A 182 13.04 -9.35 -24.54
C ASP A 182 12.39 -10.19 -25.65
N ASN A 183 12.01 -11.44 -25.34
CA ASN A 183 11.30 -12.31 -26.28
C ASN A 183 9.81 -11.98 -26.46
N GLY A 184 9.30 -10.96 -25.75
CA GLY A 184 7.90 -10.56 -25.78
C GLY A 184 7.01 -11.28 -24.78
N ASP A 185 7.57 -12.12 -23.93
CA ASP A 185 6.82 -12.68 -22.82
C ASP A 185 6.59 -11.63 -21.74
N PHE A 186 5.42 -11.68 -21.10
CA PHE A 186 5.12 -10.86 -19.94
C PHE A 186 4.32 -11.65 -18.92
N TYR A 187 4.47 -11.29 -17.64
CA TYR A 187 3.69 -11.84 -16.53
C TYR A 187 3.61 -10.85 -15.38
N THR A 188 2.65 -11.07 -14.47
CA THR A 188 2.56 -10.30 -13.23
C THR A 188 2.85 -11.18 -12.03
N THR A 189 3.50 -10.61 -11.01
CA THR A 189 3.81 -11.28 -9.76
C THR A 189 3.62 -10.32 -8.57
N ASN A 190 3.60 -10.84 -7.37
CA ASN A 190 3.62 -10.03 -6.15
C ASN A 190 5.01 -9.38 -5.95
N PHE A 191 5.10 -8.47 -4.98
CA PHE A 191 6.36 -7.80 -4.62
C PHE A 191 7.09 -8.46 -3.42
N ASP A 192 7.03 -9.80 -3.31
CA ASP A 192 7.78 -10.54 -2.29
C ASP A 192 9.28 -10.49 -2.57
N LEU A 193 10.08 -10.17 -1.55
CA LEU A 193 11.55 -10.09 -1.66
C LEU A 193 12.21 -11.45 -1.99
N ASN A 194 11.50 -12.56 -1.78
CA ASN A 194 11.98 -13.88 -2.16
C ASN A 194 11.89 -14.14 -3.67
N ASN A 195 11.17 -13.29 -4.42
CA ASN A 195 11.12 -13.41 -5.86
C ASN A 195 12.52 -13.24 -6.46
N HIS A 196 12.88 -14.15 -7.34
CA HIS A 196 14.05 -14.06 -8.20
C HIS A 196 13.58 -13.97 -9.65
N PHE A 197 14.06 -12.96 -10.36
CA PHE A 197 13.64 -12.68 -11.72
C PHE A 197 14.65 -13.24 -12.70
N GLU A 198 14.24 -14.20 -13.52
CA GLU A 198 15.09 -14.85 -14.51
C GLU A 198 14.85 -14.29 -15.92
N GLY A 199 15.79 -14.58 -16.83
CA GLY A 199 15.70 -14.18 -18.22
C GLY A 199 16.24 -12.77 -18.51
N ASN A 200 16.12 -12.36 -19.76
CA ASN A 200 16.48 -11.03 -20.21
C ASN A 200 15.28 -10.10 -20.02
N ILE A 201 15.32 -9.38 -18.89
CA ILE A 201 14.25 -8.46 -18.51
C ILE A 201 14.40 -7.17 -19.31
N ARG A 202 13.40 -6.87 -20.11
CA ARG A 202 13.28 -5.59 -20.83
C ARG A 202 12.72 -4.51 -19.91
N THR A 203 11.65 -4.84 -19.21
CA THR A 203 10.99 -3.92 -18.29
C THR A 203 10.50 -4.66 -17.06
N ILE A 204 10.70 -4.06 -15.89
CA ILE A 204 10.09 -4.46 -14.62
C ILE A 204 9.57 -3.20 -13.95
N GLU A 205 8.30 -3.18 -13.59
CA GLU A 205 7.64 -2.00 -13.04
C GLU A 205 6.41 -2.37 -12.20
N LYS A 206 5.85 -1.40 -11.49
CA LYS A 206 4.53 -1.58 -10.87
C LYS A 206 3.48 -1.75 -11.97
N TRP A 207 2.70 -2.83 -11.90
CA TRP A 207 1.66 -3.10 -12.89
C TRP A 207 0.54 -2.07 -12.79
N ASN A 208 0.21 -1.48 -13.94
CA ASN A 208 -0.92 -0.58 -14.11
C ASN A 208 -1.86 -1.18 -15.19
N PRO A 209 -3.12 -1.51 -14.86
CA PRO A 209 -4.07 -2.10 -15.80
C PRO A 209 -4.44 -1.16 -16.95
N ASP A 210 -4.37 0.15 -16.73
CA ASP A 210 -4.78 1.17 -17.68
C ASP A 210 -3.66 1.58 -18.64
N LYS A 211 -2.44 1.10 -18.38
CA LYS A 211 -1.27 1.43 -19.19
C LYS A 211 -1.37 0.82 -20.59
N VAL A 212 -1.30 1.67 -21.59
CA VAL A 212 -1.31 1.25 -23.01
C VAL A 212 0.11 1.12 -23.53
N TRP A 213 0.40 -0.03 -24.08
CA TRP A 213 1.66 -0.32 -24.77
C TRP A 213 1.50 -0.22 -26.26
N THR A 214 2.51 0.29 -26.93
CA THR A 214 2.60 0.34 -28.39
C THR A 214 3.79 -0.48 -28.85
N ALA A 215 3.57 -1.43 -29.74
CA ALA A 215 4.63 -2.28 -30.27
C ALA A 215 4.60 -2.35 -31.79
N VAL A 216 5.79 -2.42 -32.38
CA VAL A 216 5.95 -2.78 -33.78
C VAL A 216 6.61 -4.15 -33.87
N ILE A 217 5.97 -5.05 -34.60
CA ILE A 217 6.39 -6.44 -34.76
C ILE A 217 6.50 -6.77 -36.21
N PHE A 218 7.64 -7.31 -36.63
CA PHE A 218 7.79 -7.93 -37.94
C PHE A 218 7.23 -9.35 -37.91
N ASP A 219 6.21 -9.60 -38.71
CA ASP A 219 5.47 -10.86 -38.74
C ASP A 219 6.06 -11.80 -39.77
N ALA A 220 6.73 -12.84 -39.32
CA ALA A 220 7.39 -13.83 -40.18
C ALA A 220 6.41 -14.62 -41.03
N ASP A 221 5.18 -14.84 -40.58
CA ASP A 221 4.14 -15.54 -41.35
C ASP A 221 3.60 -14.68 -42.51
N ASN A 222 3.88 -13.37 -42.51
CA ASN A 222 3.42 -12.42 -43.50
C ASN A 222 4.59 -11.64 -44.11
N GLN A 223 5.52 -12.33 -44.71
CA GLN A 223 6.64 -11.74 -45.47
C GLN A 223 7.48 -10.75 -44.66
N ASN A 224 7.54 -10.91 -43.34
CA ASN A 224 8.20 -9.99 -42.41
C ASN A 224 7.70 -8.54 -42.52
N TYR A 225 6.44 -8.32 -42.88
CA TYR A 225 5.88 -6.97 -42.84
C TYR A 225 5.76 -6.47 -41.40
N PRO A 226 6.02 -5.17 -41.16
CA PRO A 226 5.86 -4.56 -39.86
C PRO A 226 4.38 -4.28 -39.53
N TYR A 227 3.94 -4.72 -38.36
CA TYR A 227 2.60 -4.47 -37.82
C TYR A 227 2.70 -3.63 -36.55
N LEU A 228 1.94 -2.55 -36.52
CA LEU A 228 1.76 -1.72 -35.32
C LEU A 228 0.55 -2.18 -34.57
N LYS A 229 0.70 -2.35 -33.28
CA LYS A 229 -0.39 -2.67 -32.34
C LYS A 229 -0.31 -1.86 -31.07
N ARG A 230 -1.48 -1.54 -30.53
CA ARG A 230 -1.61 -0.91 -29.21
C ARG A 230 -2.47 -1.81 -28.33
N PHE A 231 -2.02 -2.08 -27.11
CA PHE A 231 -2.65 -3.05 -26.22
C PHE A 231 -2.38 -2.75 -24.76
N GLN A 232 -3.17 -3.36 -23.88
CA GLN A 232 -2.93 -3.39 -22.43
C GLN A 232 -2.43 -4.78 -22.04
N MET A 233 -1.52 -4.84 -21.06
CA MET A 233 -1.03 -6.10 -20.50
C MET A 233 -1.91 -6.52 -19.34
N GLU A 234 -2.61 -7.64 -19.51
CA GLU A 234 -3.50 -8.19 -18.50
C GLU A 234 -2.71 -8.83 -17.35
N ALA A 235 -3.28 -8.76 -16.13
CA ALA A 235 -2.69 -9.46 -14.99
C ALA A 235 -2.69 -10.97 -15.22
N THR A 236 -1.51 -11.57 -15.24
CA THR A 236 -1.35 -13.01 -15.44
C THR A 236 -0.14 -13.55 -14.70
N LYS A 237 -0.32 -14.66 -13.98
CA LYS A 237 0.78 -15.37 -13.32
C LYS A 237 1.58 -16.29 -14.26
N ARG A 238 0.95 -16.71 -15.36
CA ARG A 238 1.60 -17.53 -16.39
C ARG A 238 2.10 -16.63 -17.49
N PRO A 239 3.34 -16.77 -17.96
CA PRO A 239 3.85 -15.97 -19.07
C PRO A 239 2.91 -16.00 -20.26
N GLN A 240 2.63 -14.84 -20.82
CA GLN A 240 1.90 -14.63 -22.07
C GLN A 240 2.81 -13.87 -23.02
N ASN A 241 2.66 -14.14 -24.31
CA ASN A 241 3.48 -13.50 -25.33
C ASN A 241 2.63 -12.54 -26.18
N TYR A 242 3.12 -11.28 -26.34
CA TYR A 242 2.45 -10.31 -27.21
C TYR A 242 3.06 -10.21 -28.60
N VAL A 243 4.24 -10.81 -28.85
CA VAL A 243 4.89 -10.81 -30.17
C VAL A 243 4.23 -11.82 -31.12
N GLY A 244 3.66 -12.89 -30.59
CA GLY A 244 2.98 -13.94 -31.31
C GLY A 244 3.66 -15.30 -31.15
N GLU A 245 3.05 -16.35 -31.70
CA GLU A 245 3.50 -17.74 -31.51
C GLU A 245 4.70 -18.12 -32.38
N ASN A 246 4.93 -17.41 -33.47
CA ASN A 246 6.05 -17.72 -34.36
C ASN A 246 7.36 -17.15 -33.82
N GLU A 247 8.30 -18.01 -33.48
CA GLU A 247 9.62 -17.65 -32.94
C GLU A 247 10.45 -16.76 -33.87
N ALA A 248 10.16 -16.78 -35.17
CA ALA A 248 10.81 -15.92 -36.16
C ALA A 248 10.25 -14.48 -36.19
N ASN A 249 9.17 -14.21 -35.46
CA ASN A 249 8.69 -12.86 -35.30
C ASN A 249 9.72 -12.01 -34.56
N ARG A 250 9.87 -10.77 -34.97
CA ARG A 250 10.86 -9.87 -34.38
C ARG A 250 10.21 -8.58 -33.95
N GLN A 251 10.35 -8.27 -32.67
CA GLN A 251 9.95 -6.97 -32.14
C GLN A 251 10.97 -5.90 -32.58
N ALA A 252 10.49 -4.85 -33.21
CA ALA A 252 11.30 -3.67 -33.59
C ALA A 252 11.21 -2.58 -32.52
N LEU A 253 10.00 -2.36 -31.93
CA LEU A 253 9.74 -1.32 -30.96
C LEU A 253 8.77 -1.84 -29.87
N LEU A 254 8.98 -1.39 -28.66
CA LEU A 254 7.99 -1.42 -27.57
C LEU A 254 8.13 -0.12 -26.78
N THR A 255 7.04 0.63 -26.65
CA THR A 255 7.00 1.87 -25.89
C THR A 255 5.70 1.98 -25.12
N ASP A 256 5.74 2.70 -24.01
CA ASP A 256 4.60 3.07 -23.15
C ASP A 256 4.26 4.56 -23.24
N THR A 257 4.87 5.27 -24.17
CA THR A 257 4.58 6.67 -24.46
C THR A 257 3.09 6.85 -24.74
N VAL A 258 2.44 7.83 -24.13
CA VAL A 258 0.98 8.04 -24.20
C VAL A 258 0.54 8.38 -25.64
N TYR A 259 1.31 9.20 -26.32
CA TYR A 259 1.05 9.59 -27.73
C TYR A 259 2.25 9.25 -28.61
N PRO A 260 2.50 7.96 -28.89
CA PRO A 260 3.72 7.54 -29.58
C PRO A 260 3.67 7.94 -31.04
N ARG A 261 4.72 8.60 -31.49
CA ARG A 261 4.93 9.00 -32.87
C ARG A 261 6.14 8.27 -33.40
N LEU A 262 5.98 7.64 -34.56
CA LEU A 262 7.01 6.78 -35.15
C LEU A 262 7.49 7.34 -36.48
N GLN A 263 8.78 7.24 -36.74
CA GLN A 263 9.38 7.44 -38.02
C GLN A 263 9.87 6.09 -38.61
N ILE A 264 9.47 5.82 -39.82
CA ILE A 264 9.86 4.60 -40.54
C ILE A 264 10.76 5.01 -41.68
N THR A 265 11.99 4.52 -41.66
CA THR A 265 12.95 4.73 -42.74
C THR A 265 13.01 3.49 -43.63
N PHE A 266 13.09 3.67 -44.92
CA PHE A 266 13.07 2.59 -45.89
C PHE A 266 14.48 2.24 -46.35
N GLY A 267 14.71 0.95 -46.64
CA GLY A 267 16.00 0.42 -47.07
C GLY A 267 15.93 -0.41 -48.36
N GLY A 268 17.05 -0.92 -48.78
CA GLY A 268 17.15 -1.77 -49.94
C GLY A 268 16.60 -1.13 -51.20
N ALA A 269 15.68 -1.82 -51.90
CA ALA A 269 15.03 -1.31 -53.10
C ALA A 269 14.18 -0.05 -52.87
N ASP A 270 13.75 0.19 -51.66
CA ASP A 270 12.88 1.30 -51.24
C ASP A 270 13.65 2.47 -50.57
N ALA A 271 14.98 2.44 -50.52
CA ALA A 271 15.80 3.42 -49.79
C ALA A 271 15.65 4.88 -50.27
N THR A 272 15.17 5.10 -51.48
CA THR A 272 14.94 6.44 -52.06
C THR A 272 13.60 7.07 -51.61
N ARG A 273 12.77 6.32 -50.88
CA ARG A 273 11.47 6.82 -50.38
C ARG A 273 11.68 7.78 -49.21
N ALA A 274 10.84 8.80 -49.15
CA ALA A 274 10.81 9.68 -47.99
C ALA A 274 10.38 8.88 -46.76
N PRO A 275 10.96 9.16 -45.58
CA PRO A 275 10.53 8.56 -44.31
C PRO A 275 9.03 8.76 -44.09
N LEU A 276 8.38 7.75 -43.52
CA LEU A 276 6.96 7.78 -43.18
C LEU A 276 6.81 8.05 -41.67
N GLU A 277 6.13 9.14 -41.35
CA GLU A 277 5.77 9.44 -39.94
C GLU A 277 4.37 8.99 -39.66
N ILE A 278 4.19 8.37 -38.50
CA ILE A 278 2.90 7.81 -38.06
C ILE A 278 2.61 8.22 -36.60
N ASP A 279 1.46 8.81 -36.39
CA ASP A 279 0.85 8.92 -35.05
C ASP A 279 0.15 7.58 -34.77
N ALA A 280 0.67 6.84 -33.78
CA ALA A 280 0.21 5.50 -33.50
C ALA A 280 -1.23 5.47 -32.96
N GLU A 281 -1.67 6.52 -32.26
CA GLU A 281 -3.02 6.60 -31.71
C GLU A 281 -4.07 6.74 -32.82
N SER A 282 -3.81 7.60 -33.77
CA SER A 282 -4.71 7.79 -34.92
C SER A 282 -4.65 6.60 -35.90
N PHE A 283 -3.51 5.90 -35.96
CA PHE A 283 -3.30 4.81 -36.87
C PHE A 283 -3.98 3.51 -36.46
N VAL A 284 -3.92 3.15 -35.18
CA VAL A 284 -4.53 1.91 -34.66
C VAL A 284 -5.08 2.09 -33.25
N GLY A 285 -6.33 1.67 -33.04
CA GLY A 285 -6.96 1.66 -31.72
C GLY A 285 -6.37 0.57 -30.80
N VAL A 286 -6.58 0.75 -29.49
CA VAL A 286 -6.19 -0.22 -28.46
C VAL A 286 -7.03 -1.49 -28.61
N LYS A 287 -6.37 -2.66 -28.61
CA LYS A 287 -6.99 -3.99 -28.67
C LYS A 287 -6.33 -4.93 -27.66
N GLY A 288 -6.80 -6.16 -27.55
CA GLY A 288 -6.15 -7.18 -26.72
C GLY A 288 -4.72 -7.48 -27.20
N PHE A 289 -3.84 -7.88 -26.29
CA PHE A 289 -2.41 -8.11 -26.57
C PHE A 289 -2.16 -9.22 -27.63
N LYS A 290 -3.10 -10.14 -27.83
CA LYS A 290 -3.06 -11.18 -28.88
C LYS A 290 -3.42 -10.67 -30.26
N ALA A 291 -3.94 -9.45 -30.38
CA ALA A 291 -4.30 -8.91 -31.68
C ALA A 291 -3.04 -8.71 -32.54
N LYS A 292 -3.13 -9.02 -33.83
CA LYS A 292 -2.05 -8.90 -34.77
C LYS A 292 -1.61 -7.44 -34.99
N GLY A 293 -2.55 -6.49 -34.90
CA GLY A 293 -2.30 -5.09 -35.19
C GLY A 293 -2.61 -4.72 -36.67
N LYS A 294 -2.19 -3.53 -37.09
CA LYS A 294 -2.38 -2.99 -38.41
C LYS A 294 -1.04 -2.89 -39.12
N ARG A 295 -0.94 -3.41 -40.36
CA ARG A 295 0.28 -3.37 -41.14
C ARG A 295 0.67 -1.92 -41.43
N LEU A 296 1.93 -1.57 -41.15
CA LEU A 296 2.50 -0.25 -41.37
C LEU A 296 2.78 0.00 -42.86
N THR A 297 3.48 -0.93 -43.50
CA THR A 297 3.90 -0.82 -44.88
C THR A 297 4.17 -2.21 -45.49
N THR A 298 4.26 -2.26 -46.78
CA THR A 298 4.76 -3.43 -47.57
C THR A 298 6.15 -3.18 -48.13
N TRP A 299 6.71 -1.99 -47.93
CA TRP A 299 8.04 -1.63 -48.41
C TRP A 299 9.11 -2.14 -47.42
N GLN A 300 10.33 -2.27 -47.94
CA GLN A 300 11.45 -2.72 -47.15
C GLN A 300 11.83 -1.64 -46.12
N VAL A 301 11.74 -1.98 -44.85
CA VAL A 301 12.04 -1.07 -43.74
C VAL A 301 13.48 -1.26 -43.29
N GLU A 302 14.21 -0.15 -43.13
CA GLU A 302 15.56 -0.10 -42.57
C GLU A 302 15.53 0.11 -41.06
N SER A 303 14.84 1.17 -40.61
CA SER A 303 14.70 1.48 -39.20
C SER A 303 13.28 1.94 -38.81
N ILE A 304 12.94 1.77 -37.54
CA ILE A 304 11.74 2.32 -36.94
C ILE A 304 12.17 2.99 -35.63
N GLU A 305 11.97 4.27 -35.56
CA GLU A 305 12.39 5.10 -34.44
C GLU A 305 11.19 5.82 -33.85
N GLU A 306 11.21 5.97 -32.52
CA GLU A 306 10.22 6.77 -31.81
C GLU A 306 10.64 8.24 -31.81
N LEU A 307 9.74 9.09 -32.25
CA LEU A 307 9.90 10.54 -32.25
C LEU A 307 9.23 11.14 -30.99
N GLU A 308 9.65 12.34 -30.64
CA GLU A 308 8.98 13.09 -29.57
C GLU A 308 7.49 13.29 -29.89
N PRO A 309 6.59 13.05 -28.90
CA PRO A 309 5.17 13.27 -29.06
C PRO A 309 4.85 14.74 -29.38
N LEU A 310 3.88 14.96 -30.28
CA LEU A 310 3.39 16.32 -30.55
C LEU A 310 2.48 16.86 -29.43
N ARG A 311 2.01 15.97 -28.56
CA ARG A 311 1.13 16.29 -27.43
C ARG A 311 1.74 15.72 -26.16
N GLN A 312 1.68 16.47 -25.09
CA GLN A 312 2.02 15.96 -23.75
C GLN A 312 0.75 15.49 -23.05
N PRO A 313 0.78 14.40 -22.28
CA PRO A 313 -0.33 14.05 -21.40
C PRO A 313 -0.59 15.20 -20.43
N ALA A 314 -1.87 15.40 -20.07
CA ALA A 314 -2.19 16.31 -19.00
C ALA A 314 -1.43 15.86 -17.73
N PRO A 315 -0.86 16.81 -16.95
CA PRO A 315 -0.22 16.45 -15.70
C PRO A 315 -1.21 15.65 -14.85
N GLU A 316 -0.77 14.49 -14.35
CA GLU A 316 -1.54 13.75 -13.37
C GLU A 316 -1.79 14.68 -12.18
N PRO A 317 -3.02 14.74 -11.62
CA PRO A 317 -3.25 15.50 -10.41
C PRO A 317 -2.28 14.99 -9.35
N SER A 318 -1.42 15.88 -8.86
CA SER A 318 -0.49 15.54 -7.79
C SER A 318 -1.30 15.08 -6.59
N GLU A 319 -1.06 13.87 -6.08
CA GLU A 319 -1.68 13.35 -4.85
C GLU A 319 -1.34 14.22 -3.60
N ASP A 320 -0.57 15.30 -3.78
CA ASP A 320 -0.17 16.27 -2.76
C ASP A 320 -1.03 17.54 -2.70
N GLU A 321 -2.11 17.65 -3.49
CA GLU A 321 -3.16 18.62 -3.19
C GLU A 321 -4.11 18.04 -2.12
N GLY A 322 -3.53 17.59 -1.01
CA GLY A 322 -4.23 17.55 0.25
C GLY A 322 -4.63 18.97 0.62
N ASP A 323 -5.93 19.23 0.53
CA ASP A 323 -6.69 20.25 1.24
C ASP A 323 -5.84 21.37 1.89
N GLU A 324 -5.16 22.20 1.13
CA GLU A 324 -5.13 23.60 1.43
C GLU A 324 -6.49 24.19 1.00
N ASN A 325 -7.55 23.75 1.67
CA ASN A 325 -8.68 24.61 1.86
C ASN A 325 -8.09 25.91 2.43
N GLU A 326 -7.98 26.89 1.59
CA GLU A 326 -8.09 28.28 2.04
C GLU A 326 -9.20 28.28 3.08
N VAL A 327 -8.79 28.27 4.35
CA VAL A 327 -9.57 28.86 5.40
C VAL A 327 -9.61 30.33 4.98
N ALA A 328 -10.61 30.68 4.15
CA ALA A 328 -11.10 32.04 4.15
C ALA A 328 -11.24 32.35 5.65
N GLU A 329 -10.45 33.28 6.13
CA GLU A 329 -10.72 33.96 7.38
C GLU A 329 -12.14 34.54 7.24
N GLU A 330 -13.14 33.72 7.53
CA GLU A 330 -14.37 34.24 8.06
C GLU A 330 -13.94 34.96 9.35
N GLU A 331 -13.82 36.28 9.25
CA GLU A 331 -13.89 37.12 10.42
C GLU A 331 -15.08 36.58 11.22
N ASN A 332 -14.79 35.83 12.28
CA ASN A 332 -15.71 35.52 13.32
C ASN A 332 -16.10 36.85 13.96
N LEU A 333 -17.01 37.55 13.32
CA LEU A 333 -17.80 38.57 13.96
C LEU A 333 -18.59 37.82 15.04
N ASP A 334 -18.07 37.87 16.27
CA ASP A 334 -18.78 37.41 17.44
C ASP A 334 -20.18 38.11 17.44
N PRO A 335 -21.26 37.40 17.19
CA PRO A 335 -22.61 37.99 17.08
C PRO A 335 -23.04 38.67 18.39
N ASP A 336 -22.29 38.48 19.47
CA ASP A 336 -22.55 39.06 20.80
C ASP A 336 -21.59 40.20 21.17
N ALA A 337 -20.72 40.62 20.25
CA ALA A 337 -19.82 41.75 20.49
C ALA A 337 -20.64 43.04 20.63
N GLY A 338 -20.81 43.50 21.84
CA GLY A 338 -21.57 44.71 22.21
C GLY A 338 -22.81 44.44 23.06
N LYS A 339 -23.17 43.22 23.33
CA LYS A 339 -24.26 42.86 24.24
C LYS A 339 -23.77 42.73 25.70
N SER A 340 -24.55 43.16 26.65
CA SER A 340 -24.25 42.88 28.05
C SER A 340 -24.47 41.39 28.37
N ARG A 341 -23.76 40.85 29.35
CA ARG A 341 -23.88 39.46 29.78
C ARG A 341 -25.33 39.08 30.08
N GLN A 342 -26.15 40.04 30.55
CA GLN A 342 -27.56 39.81 30.87
C GLN A 342 -28.41 39.69 29.61
N GLN A 343 -28.13 40.49 28.59
CA GLN A 343 -28.81 40.43 27.28
C GLN A 343 -28.56 39.10 26.56
N VAL A 344 -27.37 38.54 26.66
CA VAL A 344 -27.03 37.22 26.12
C VAL A 344 -27.78 36.12 26.84
N ILE A 345 -27.89 36.20 28.17
CA ILE A 345 -28.64 35.24 28.99
C ILE A 345 -30.14 35.30 28.68
N ASP A 346 -30.70 36.50 28.55
CA ASP A 346 -32.13 36.70 28.23
C ASP A 346 -32.48 36.15 26.84
N GLU A 347 -31.58 36.32 25.87
CA GLU A 347 -31.78 35.81 24.53
C GLU A 347 -31.70 34.26 24.47
N ILE A 348 -30.76 33.65 25.20
CA ILE A 348 -30.59 32.19 25.29
C ILE A 348 -31.74 31.53 26.07
N THR A 349 -32.24 32.20 27.13
CA THR A 349 -33.28 31.65 28.01
C THR A 349 -34.68 32.03 27.61
N GLY A 350 -34.84 32.94 26.65
CA GLY A 350 -36.15 33.45 26.22
C GLY A 350 -36.90 34.25 27.31
N GLN A 351 -36.21 34.71 28.36
CA GLN A 351 -36.78 35.52 29.41
C GLN A 351 -36.40 36.97 29.21
N LEU A 352 -37.39 37.85 29.09
CA LEU A 352 -37.21 39.28 29.06
C LEU A 352 -36.85 39.78 30.48
N SER A 353 -35.82 40.62 30.55
CA SER A 353 -35.44 41.27 31.80
C SER A 353 -36.56 42.18 32.29
N LEU A 354 -36.97 41.95 33.53
CA LEU A 354 -38.06 42.72 34.17
C LEU A 354 -37.61 44.05 34.80
N PHE A 355 -36.28 44.41 34.64
CA PHE A 355 -35.77 45.65 35.17
C PHE A 355 -35.11 46.47 34.05
N PRO A 356 -35.61 47.69 33.73
CA PRO A 356 -34.93 48.58 32.82
C PRO A 356 -33.61 49.07 33.49
N ASN A 357 -32.52 49.11 32.72
CA ASN A 357 -31.25 49.66 33.18
C ASN A 357 -31.42 51.16 33.48
N GLU A 358 -31.55 51.53 34.73
CA GLU A 358 -31.28 52.85 35.23
C GLU A 358 -29.78 53.05 35.40
N ASP A 359 -29.10 53.43 34.35
CA ASP A 359 -27.77 54.08 34.43
C ASP A 359 -27.34 54.65 33.09
N MET A 360 -28.07 55.68 32.67
CA MET A 360 -27.52 56.69 31.70
C MET A 360 -28.07 58.06 32.03
N GLN A 361 -27.50 58.67 33.08
CA GLN A 361 -27.42 60.13 33.21
C GLN A 361 -26.51 60.48 34.39
N LYS A 362 -25.24 60.75 34.09
CA LYS A 362 -24.53 61.94 34.61
C LYS A 362 -23.14 62.00 33.95
#